data_db8135727341804dcec3f542818a7412
#
_entry.id   db8135727341804dcec3f542818a7412
#
_cell.length_a   1.000
_cell.length_b   1.000
_cell.length_c   1.000
_cell.angle_alpha   90.00
_cell.angle_beta   90.00
_cell.angle_gamma   90.00
#
_symmetry.space_group_name_H-M   'P 1'
#
loop_
_entity.id
_entity.type
_entity.pdbx_description
1 polymer ?
#
loop_
_entity_poly.entity_id
_entity_poly.type
_entity_poly.pdbx_seq_one_letter_code
_entity_poly.pdbx_strand_id
1 'polypeptide(L)'
;MSDYKVKFVDYPAQYKVHKKELDAAWQKVMEGGDFILREDVEKFEKNLAEYVGAKYAVGVNSGTDALMLTLKALGIGFNNEVITSSHTFWATIEAIENLGAKAVLIDSVDGLMVPEEVVPQITQLTRAIIPVHIAGAVCDMEFL
;
A
#
# COMPACT_ATOMS: atom_id res chain seq x y z
N MET A 1 3.91 20.88 23.27
CA MET A 1 4.67 19.88 22.46
C MET A 1 5.41 19.02 23.44
N SER A 2 5.27 17.71 23.38
CA SER A 2 5.95 16.77 24.29
C SER A 2 7.45 16.80 24.08
N ASP A 3 8.18 16.98 25.18
CA ASP A 3 9.65 17.13 25.18
C ASP A 3 10.33 15.75 25.26
N TYR A 4 10.03 14.88 24.28
CA TYR A 4 10.68 13.58 24.20
C TYR A 4 12.14 13.75 23.77
N LYS A 5 13.08 13.16 24.52
CA LYS A 5 14.51 13.13 24.18
C LYS A 5 14.77 12.40 22.85
N VAL A 6 13.97 11.37 22.58
CA VAL A 6 14.01 10.60 21.34
C VAL A 6 12.63 10.65 20.72
N LYS A 7 12.54 11.19 19.52
CA LYS A 7 11.30 11.24 18.74
C LYS A 7 11.13 9.94 17.97
N PHE A 8 9.93 9.38 17.96
CA PHE A 8 9.61 8.21 17.12
C PHE A 8 9.78 8.55 15.62
N VAL A 9 9.31 9.73 15.20
CA VAL A 9 9.60 10.31 13.88
C VAL A 9 9.93 11.79 14.05
N ASP A 10 11.00 12.26 13.46
CA ASP A 10 11.40 13.68 13.46
C ASP A 10 11.19 14.31 12.08
N TYR A 11 9.94 14.61 11.73
CA TYR A 11 9.60 15.32 10.49
C TYR A 11 10.32 16.66 10.30
N PRO A 12 10.52 17.51 11.33
CA PRO A 12 11.31 18.72 11.18
C PRO A 12 12.76 18.49 10.77
N ALA A 13 13.39 17.41 11.26
CA ALA A 13 14.75 17.05 10.86
C ALA A 13 14.77 16.56 9.41
N GLN A 14 13.82 15.71 9.00
CA GLN A 14 13.68 15.27 7.62
C GLN A 14 13.45 16.45 6.66
N TYR A 15 12.54 17.36 7.01
CA TYR A 15 12.30 18.55 6.20
C TYR A 15 13.57 19.40 6.03
N LYS A 16 14.35 19.61 7.10
CA LYS A 16 15.60 20.39 7.02
C LYS A 16 16.60 19.83 5.99
N VAL A 17 16.69 18.49 5.90
CA VAL A 17 17.59 17.82 4.94
C VAL A 17 17.15 18.10 3.50
N HIS A 18 15.86 18.03 3.23
CA HIS A 18 15.29 18.16 1.89
C HIS A 18 14.69 19.54 1.60
N LYS A 19 14.88 20.51 2.51
CA LYS A 19 14.19 21.80 2.46
C LYS A 19 14.29 22.49 1.10
N LYS A 20 15.49 22.57 0.53
CA LYS A 20 15.72 23.27 -0.73
C LYS A 20 14.92 22.66 -1.89
N GLU A 21 14.88 21.35 -1.96
CA GLU A 21 14.18 20.62 -3.02
C GLU A 21 12.65 20.71 -2.84
N LEU A 22 12.19 20.56 -1.60
CA LEU A 22 10.76 20.63 -1.26
C LEU A 22 10.21 22.04 -1.49
N ASP A 23 10.92 23.09 -1.06
CA ASP A 23 10.50 24.47 -1.25
C ASP A 23 10.46 24.82 -2.74
N ALA A 24 11.46 24.39 -3.52
CA ALA A 24 11.49 24.63 -4.96
C ALA A 24 10.33 23.90 -5.69
N ALA A 25 10.04 22.66 -5.33
CA ALA A 25 8.93 21.90 -5.88
C ALA A 25 7.58 22.56 -5.53
N TRP A 26 7.43 22.99 -4.27
CA TRP A 26 6.24 23.72 -3.82
C TRP A 26 6.04 25.01 -4.60
N GLN A 27 7.08 25.84 -4.69
CA GLN A 27 7.02 27.12 -5.39
C GLN A 27 6.62 26.92 -6.86
N LYS A 28 7.26 25.97 -7.54
CA LYS A 28 6.94 25.63 -8.94
C LYS A 28 5.47 25.30 -9.14
N VAL A 29 4.89 24.48 -8.24
CA VAL A 29 3.48 24.11 -8.30
C VAL A 29 2.56 25.32 -8.07
N MET A 30 2.87 26.13 -7.05
CA MET A 30 2.06 27.30 -6.69
C MET A 30 2.09 28.37 -7.78
N GLU A 31 3.26 28.65 -8.36
CA GLU A 31 3.39 29.62 -9.47
C GLU A 31 2.71 29.13 -10.74
N GLY A 32 2.71 27.82 -10.99
CA GLY A 32 2.04 27.22 -12.14
C GLY A 32 0.51 27.23 -12.07
N GLY A 33 -0.06 27.31 -10.86
CA GLY A 33 -1.51 27.43 -10.64
C GLY A 33 -2.36 26.22 -11.05
N ASP A 34 -1.75 25.17 -11.52
CA ASP A 34 -2.39 23.94 -11.96
C ASP A 34 -2.20 22.83 -10.92
N PHE A 35 -3.25 22.46 -10.19
CA PHE A 35 -3.17 21.61 -9.01
C PHE A 35 -3.72 20.21 -9.18
N ILE A 36 -4.40 19.90 -10.30
CA ILE A 36 -5.11 18.63 -10.48
C ILE A 36 -4.63 17.95 -11.76
N LEU A 37 -4.31 16.64 -11.68
CA LEU A 37 -3.93 15.78 -12.80
C LEU A 37 -2.83 16.37 -13.70
N ARG A 38 -1.80 16.91 -13.07
CA ARG A 38 -0.72 17.58 -13.78
C ARG A 38 0.28 16.62 -14.43
N GLU A 39 1.10 17.20 -15.31
CA GLU A 39 2.28 16.56 -15.90
C GLU A 39 3.24 15.95 -14.85
N ASP A 40 3.31 16.55 -13.65
CA ASP A 40 4.13 16.02 -12.55
C ASP A 40 3.58 14.68 -12.02
N VAL A 41 2.25 14.47 -12.04
CA VAL A 41 1.63 13.17 -11.70
C VAL A 41 1.98 12.12 -12.77
N GLU A 42 1.81 12.46 -14.04
CA GLU A 42 2.15 11.56 -15.15
C GLU A 42 3.64 11.16 -15.13
N LYS A 43 4.52 12.11 -14.85
CA LYS A 43 5.96 11.85 -14.69
C LYS A 43 6.24 10.94 -13.51
N PHE A 44 5.56 11.17 -12.38
CA PHE A 44 5.70 10.32 -11.19
C PHE A 44 5.26 8.90 -11.50
N GLU A 45 4.09 8.71 -12.09
CA GLU A 45 3.56 7.39 -12.47
C GLU A 45 4.51 6.66 -13.42
N LYS A 46 5.01 7.35 -14.44
CA LYS A 46 5.99 6.79 -15.38
C LYS A 46 7.28 6.37 -14.69
N ASN A 47 7.86 7.26 -13.88
CA ASN A 47 9.12 6.98 -13.17
C ASN A 47 8.95 5.82 -12.18
N LEU A 48 7.81 5.76 -11.49
CA LEU A 48 7.53 4.66 -10.56
C LEU A 48 7.36 3.34 -11.29
N ALA A 49 6.64 3.32 -12.40
CA ALA A 49 6.49 2.13 -13.23
C ALA A 49 7.85 1.61 -13.73
N GLU A 50 8.71 2.49 -14.23
CA GLU A 50 10.07 2.15 -14.65
C GLU A 50 10.90 1.61 -13.48
N TYR A 51 10.84 2.25 -12.30
CA TYR A 51 11.61 1.86 -11.12
C TYR A 51 11.25 0.47 -10.61
N VAL A 52 9.95 0.12 -10.59
CA VAL A 52 9.48 -1.20 -10.13
C VAL A 52 9.42 -2.26 -11.23
N GLY A 53 9.74 -1.91 -12.48
CA GLY A 53 9.67 -2.82 -13.63
C GLY A 53 8.24 -3.16 -14.07
N ALA A 54 7.25 -2.33 -13.71
CA ALA A 54 5.86 -2.49 -14.11
C ALA A 54 5.58 -1.76 -15.44
N LYS A 55 4.54 -2.20 -16.16
CA LYS A 55 4.13 -1.54 -17.40
C LYS A 55 3.47 -0.18 -17.14
N TYR A 56 2.72 -0.07 -16.05
CA TYR A 56 1.99 1.13 -15.65
C TYR A 56 2.03 1.31 -14.14
N ALA A 57 1.93 2.55 -13.69
CA ALA A 57 1.58 2.92 -12.33
C ALA A 57 0.43 3.94 -12.40
N VAL A 58 -0.44 3.92 -11.42
CA VAL A 58 -1.60 4.82 -11.32
C VAL A 58 -1.62 5.44 -9.94
N GLY A 59 -1.55 6.76 -9.89
CA GLY A 59 -1.68 7.51 -8.65
C GLY A 59 -3.11 7.45 -8.13
N VAL A 60 -3.27 7.16 -6.84
CA VAL A 60 -4.56 7.11 -6.16
C VAL A 60 -4.48 7.92 -4.86
N ASN A 61 -5.62 8.14 -4.23
CA ASN A 61 -5.76 9.00 -3.07
C ASN A 61 -5.03 8.49 -1.80
N SER A 62 -4.99 7.18 -1.62
CA SER A 62 -4.39 6.54 -0.44
C SER A 62 -3.98 5.10 -0.71
N GLY A 63 -3.21 4.50 0.20
CA GLY A 63 -2.92 3.07 0.17
C GLY A 63 -4.18 2.21 0.35
N THR A 64 -5.15 2.66 1.13
CA THR A 64 -6.46 2.01 1.28
C THR A 64 -7.19 1.96 -0.06
N ASP A 65 -7.24 3.08 -0.78
CA ASP A 65 -7.83 3.14 -2.12
C ASP A 65 -7.06 2.27 -3.12
N ALA A 66 -5.72 2.23 -3.02
CA ALA A 66 -4.91 1.35 -3.86
C ALA A 66 -5.31 -0.12 -3.72
N LEU A 67 -5.47 -0.59 -2.48
CA LEU A 67 -5.92 -1.95 -2.19
C LEU A 67 -7.34 -2.18 -2.71
N MET A 68 -8.28 -1.32 -2.34
CA MET A 68 -9.69 -1.45 -2.71
C MET A 68 -9.89 -1.41 -4.23
N LEU A 69 -9.28 -0.46 -4.92
CA LEU A 69 -9.41 -0.33 -6.37
C LEU A 69 -8.75 -1.48 -7.12
N THR A 70 -7.62 -2.01 -6.62
CA THR A 70 -6.98 -3.19 -7.19
C THR A 70 -7.88 -4.41 -7.07
N LEU A 71 -8.42 -4.68 -5.88
CA LEU A 71 -9.34 -5.80 -5.67
C LEU A 71 -10.59 -5.67 -6.55
N LYS A 72 -11.15 -4.46 -6.64
CA LYS A 72 -12.29 -4.17 -7.51
C LYS A 72 -11.97 -4.39 -8.99
N ALA A 73 -10.80 -3.96 -9.44
CA ALA A 73 -10.36 -4.17 -10.82
C ALA A 73 -10.17 -5.65 -11.17
N LEU A 74 -9.81 -6.48 -10.18
CA LEU A 74 -9.75 -7.94 -10.29
C LEU A 74 -11.13 -8.62 -10.23
N GLY A 75 -12.22 -7.86 -10.08
CA GLY A 75 -13.58 -8.38 -10.00
C GLY A 75 -13.93 -9.02 -8.65
N ILE A 76 -13.16 -8.72 -7.60
CA ILE A 76 -13.39 -9.24 -6.26
C ILE A 76 -14.54 -8.49 -5.59
N GLY A 77 -15.46 -9.21 -4.97
CA GLY A 77 -16.64 -8.68 -4.32
C GLY A 77 -17.43 -9.74 -3.57
N PHE A 78 -18.73 -9.58 -3.50
CA PHE A 78 -19.63 -10.46 -2.76
C PHE A 78 -19.41 -11.94 -3.10
N ASN A 79 -19.44 -12.82 -2.09
CA ASN A 79 -19.14 -14.25 -2.17
C ASN A 79 -17.69 -14.60 -2.56
N ASN A 80 -16.77 -13.66 -2.57
CA ASN A 80 -15.36 -13.98 -2.73
C ASN A 80 -14.64 -13.97 -1.36
N GLU A 81 -13.56 -14.74 -1.27
CA GLU A 81 -12.65 -14.75 -0.12
C GLU A 81 -11.28 -14.22 -0.55
N VAL A 82 -10.68 -13.42 0.34
CA VAL A 82 -9.33 -12.91 0.18
C VAL A 82 -8.53 -13.27 1.42
N ILE A 83 -7.45 -14.02 1.24
CA ILE A 83 -6.58 -14.45 2.34
C ILE A 83 -5.59 -13.32 2.63
N THR A 84 -5.39 -12.98 3.90
CA THR A 84 -4.38 -12.01 4.33
C THR A 84 -3.86 -12.35 5.74
N SER A 85 -2.79 -11.67 6.17
CA SER A 85 -2.22 -11.84 7.50
C SER A 85 -3.10 -11.22 8.58
N SER A 86 -3.20 -11.86 9.74
CA SER A 86 -3.80 -11.28 10.95
C SER A 86 -2.99 -10.08 11.47
N HIS A 87 -1.68 -10.07 11.20
CA HIS A 87 -0.79 -8.95 11.52
C HIS A 87 -0.67 -8.01 10.32
N THR A 88 -1.66 -7.16 10.16
CA THR A 88 -1.72 -6.17 9.08
C THR A 88 -2.29 -4.84 9.59
N PHE A 89 -2.12 -3.79 8.80
CA PHE A 89 -2.84 -2.55 9.03
C PHE A 89 -4.32 -2.74 8.68
N TRP A 90 -5.21 -2.13 9.46
CA TRP A 90 -6.66 -2.28 9.32
C TRP A 90 -7.18 -2.05 7.90
N ALA A 91 -6.56 -1.14 7.16
CA ALA A 91 -6.94 -0.82 5.78
C ALA A 91 -6.95 -2.04 4.84
N THR A 92 -6.14 -3.07 5.10
CA THR A 92 -6.13 -4.29 4.28
C THR A 92 -7.47 -5.02 4.41
N ILE A 93 -7.96 -5.17 5.64
CA ILE A 93 -9.24 -5.82 5.93
C ILE A 93 -10.40 -4.95 5.44
N GLU A 94 -10.33 -3.66 5.72
CA GLU A 94 -11.34 -2.68 5.30
C GLU A 94 -11.52 -2.67 3.78
N ALA A 95 -10.44 -2.73 3.01
CA ALA A 95 -10.50 -2.76 1.56
C ALA A 95 -11.21 -4.02 1.02
N ILE A 96 -11.05 -5.17 1.69
CA ILE A 96 -11.72 -6.42 1.34
C ILE A 96 -13.21 -6.34 1.68
N GLU A 97 -13.52 -5.99 2.92
CA GLU A 97 -14.89 -5.99 3.46
C GLU A 97 -15.77 -4.93 2.78
N ASN A 98 -15.23 -3.76 2.43
CA ASN A 98 -15.97 -2.71 1.72
C ASN A 98 -16.42 -3.12 0.31
N LEU A 99 -15.79 -4.14 -0.27
CA LEU A 99 -16.22 -4.74 -1.54
C LEU A 99 -17.25 -5.87 -1.36
N GLY A 100 -17.62 -6.19 -0.11
CA GLY A 100 -18.51 -7.31 0.22
C GLY A 100 -17.84 -8.68 0.12
N ALA A 101 -16.51 -8.71 -0.04
CA ALA A 101 -15.72 -9.94 0.05
C ALA A 101 -15.43 -10.26 1.53
N LYS A 102 -15.06 -11.50 1.81
CA LYS A 102 -14.72 -11.97 3.16
C LYS A 102 -13.21 -12.02 3.31
N ALA A 103 -12.68 -11.36 4.34
CA ALA A 103 -11.28 -11.52 4.74
C ALA A 103 -11.08 -12.84 5.48
N VAL A 104 -10.15 -13.67 5.00
CA VAL A 104 -9.70 -14.90 5.65
C VAL A 104 -8.34 -14.61 6.25
N LEU A 105 -8.27 -14.58 7.59
CA LEU A 105 -7.08 -14.23 8.31
C LEU A 105 -6.27 -15.48 8.66
N ILE A 106 -4.98 -15.43 8.38
CA ILE A 106 -4.02 -16.45 8.82
C ILE A 106 -3.03 -15.85 9.81
N ASP A 107 -2.45 -16.69 10.63
CA ASP A 107 -1.47 -16.26 11.60
C ASP A 107 -0.17 -15.78 10.95
N SER A 108 0.63 -15.08 11.73
CA SER A 108 1.93 -14.58 11.33
C SER A 108 3.00 -15.01 12.31
N VAL A 109 4.17 -15.34 11.80
CA VAL A 109 5.39 -15.56 12.58
C VAL A 109 6.36 -14.45 12.24
N ASP A 110 6.92 -13.82 13.27
CA ASP A 110 7.78 -12.63 13.13
C ASP A 110 7.14 -11.50 12.28
N GLY A 111 5.81 -11.42 12.32
CA GLY A 111 5.03 -10.44 11.58
C GLY A 111 4.73 -10.79 10.12
N LEU A 112 5.31 -11.84 9.58
CA LEU A 112 5.09 -12.27 8.20
C LEU A 112 4.07 -13.41 8.13
N MET A 113 3.32 -13.43 7.03
CA MET A 113 2.38 -14.49 6.68
C MET A 113 3.11 -15.84 6.62
N VAL A 114 2.52 -16.88 7.23
CA VAL A 114 3.03 -18.24 7.19
C VAL A 114 2.51 -18.94 5.93
N PRO A 115 3.36 -19.21 4.92
CA PRO A 115 2.89 -19.73 3.64
C PRO A 115 2.17 -21.06 3.76
N GLU A 116 2.63 -21.95 4.64
CA GLU A 116 2.04 -23.29 4.85
C GLU A 116 0.60 -23.25 5.40
N GLU A 117 0.24 -22.15 6.07
CA GLU A 117 -1.12 -21.93 6.55
C GLU A 117 -2.06 -21.40 5.48
N VAL A 118 -1.54 -20.88 4.38
CA VAL A 118 -2.33 -20.35 3.26
C VAL A 118 -3.09 -21.48 2.55
N VAL A 119 -2.37 -22.54 2.19
CA VAL A 119 -2.91 -23.63 1.36
C VAL A 119 -4.18 -24.27 1.95
N PRO A 120 -4.24 -24.59 3.26
CA PRO A 120 -5.44 -25.15 3.88
C PRO A 120 -6.65 -24.21 3.89
N GLN A 121 -6.43 -22.91 3.74
CA GLN A 121 -7.50 -21.89 3.73
C GLN A 121 -8.04 -21.60 2.33
N ILE A 122 -7.42 -22.14 1.29
CA ILE A 122 -7.89 -21.94 -0.08
C ILE A 122 -9.17 -22.73 -0.30
N THR A 123 -10.23 -22.03 -0.70
CA THR A 123 -11.52 -22.60 -1.05
C THR A 123 -11.87 -22.27 -2.51
N GLN A 124 -13.02 -22.76 -2.97
CA GLN A 124 -13.55 -22.38 -4.29
C GLN A 124 -13.95 -20.90 -4.38
N LEU A 125 -14.08 -20.21 -3.25
CA LEU A 125 -14.42 -18.79 -3.17
C LEU A 125 -13.19 -17.91 -3.10
N THR A 126 -12.01 -18.44 -2.81
CA THR A 126 -10.74 -17.69 -2.73
C THR A 126 -10.39 -17.13 -4.10
N ARG A 127 -10.12 -15.82 -4.15
CA ARG A 127 -9.80 -15.09 -5.38
C ARG A 127 -8.49 -14.34 -5.33
N ALA A 128 -8.00 -14.04 -4.13
CA ALA A 128 -6.72 -13.36 -3.96
C ALA A 128 -6.07 -13.71 -2.61
N ILE A 129 -4.76 -13.49 -2.57
CA ILE A 129 -3.96 -13.49 -1.36
C ILE A 129 -3.28 -12.12 -1.29
N ILE A 130 -3.33 -11.47 -0.13
CA ILE A 130 -2.64 -10.20 0.12
C ILE A 130 -1.56 -10.44 1.17
N PRO A 131 -0.30 -10.70 0.77
CA PRO A 131 0.82 -10.76 1.69
C PRO A 131 1.16 -9.36 2.21
N VAL A 132 1.60 -9.26 3.46
CA VAL A 132 1.97 -8.00 4.09
C VAL A 132 3.45 -8.01 4.44
N HIS A 133 4.25 -7.18 3.77
CA HIS A 133 5.67 -6.98 4.02
C HIS A 133 5.85 -6.00 5.18
N ILE A 134 5.91 -6.52 6.41
CA ILE A 134 5.92 -5.69 7.60
C ILE A 134 7.34 -5.29 8.01
N ALA A 135 7.52 -4.08 8.50
CA ALA A 135 8.78 -3.56 9.03
C ALA A 135 10.00 -3.73 8.08
N GLY A 136 9.76 -3.79 6.75
CA GLY A 136 10.81 -3.99 5.75
C GLY A 136 11.19 -5.45 5.49
N ALA A 137 10.60 -6.41 6.20
CA ALA A 137 10.72 -7.83 5.88
C ALA A 137 9.77 -8.23 4.74
N VAL A 138 10.16 -9.19 3.94
CA VAL A 138 9.41 -9.65 2.76
C VAL A 138 8.86 -11.04 3.01
N CYS A 139 7.57 -11.26 2.71
CA CYS A 139 6.97 -12.59 2.72
C CYS A 139 7.62 -13.48 1.65
N ASP A 140 7.54 -14.80 1.84
CA ASP A 140 8.02 -15.76 0.85
C ASP A 140 7.09 -15.73 -0.38
N MET A 141 7.47 -14.89 -1.36
CA MET A 141 6.70 -14.69 -2.59
C MET A 141 6.90 -15.80 -3.62
N GLU A 142 7.92 -16.67 -3.44
CA GLU A 142 8.12 -17.83 -4.32
C GLU A 142 7.17 -18.97 -3.96
N PHE A 143 6.81 -19.06 -2.68
CA PHE A 143 5.82 -20.04 -2.22
C PHE A 143 4.39 -19.58 -2.53
N LEU A 144 4.07 -18.30 -2.39
CA LEU A 144 2.72 -17.73 -2.59
C LEU A 144 2.38 -17.55 -4.07
#